data_a9b9a180e751f045d89f2d10a429c687
#
_entry.id   a9b9a180e751f045d89f2d10a429c687
#
_cell.length_a   1.000
_cell.length_b   1.000
_cell.length_c   1.000
_cell.angle_alpha   90.00
_cell.angle_beta   90.00
_cell.angle_gamma   90.00
#
_symmetry.space_group_name_H-M   'P 1'
#
loop_
_entity.id
_entity.type
_entity.pdbx_description
1 polymer ?
#
loop_
_entity_poly.entity_id
_entity_poly.type
_entity_poly.pdbx_seq_one_letter_code
_entity_poly.pdbx_strand_id
1 'polypeptide(L)'
;MTQRVPVGELYGACRARIVERLGTLDDDRWRVPVPACPGWDVQAVVAHLVGVVEDSAAGELLGPPDPSQTAREVERHRDASPSALLDRWTEVAPPFEAVVSSASIWPAFFDVLSHEHDLCSALGEVGPRGDDVDLAAKLLVRGVQLDRPLHVDTGDAVLVSTGGDGEPLVLRTSAFEAFRLRMGRRSRAQVLAMDWSEDPAPWIDSLFVFGPAEGDLLEP
;
A
#
# COMPACT_ATOMS: atom_id res chain seq x y z
N MET A 1 -3.65 2.54 28.82
CA MET A 1 -2.83 3.26 27.80
C MET A 1 -2.45 2.24 26.75
N THR A 2 -3.09 2.25 25.61
CA THR A 2 -2.74 1.36 24.49
C THR A 2 -1.38 1.83 23.96
N GLN A 3 -0.37 0.99 24.06
CA GLN A 3 0.97 1.29 23.56
C GLN A 3 0.85 1.47 22.05
N ARG A 4 1.17 2.65 21.56
CA ARG A 4 1.14 2.96 20.13
C ARG A 4 2.30 2.22 19.48
N VAL A 5 2.03 1.26 18.60
CA VAL A 5 3.08 0.57 17.85
C VAL A 5 3.81 1.60 16.99
N PRO A 6 5.13 1.73 17.08
CA PRO A 6 5.90 2.63 16.23
C PRO A 6 5.73 2.25 14.76
N VAL A 7 5.47 3.23 13.90
CA VAL A 7 5.18 2.96 12.48
C VAL A 7 6.34 2.30 11.73
N GLY A 8 7.59 2.53 12.15
CA GLY A 8 8.75 1.85 11.59
C GLY A 8 8.81 0.36 11.96
N GLU A 9 8.28 -0.06 13.11
CA GLU A 9 8.14 -1.48 13.46
C GLU A 9 7.13 -2.17 12.54
N LEU A 10 6.02 -1.49 12.19
CA LEU A 10 5.05 -1.99 11.21
C LEU A 10 5.69 -2.13 9.83
N TYR A 11 6.44 -1.12 9.38
CA TYR A 11 7.20 -1.18 8.13
C TYR A 11 8.17 -2.37 8.13
N GLY A 12 8.99 -2.50 9.19
CA GLY A 12 9.97 -3.57 9.33
C GLY A 12 9.33 -4.96 9.35
N ALA A 13 8.15 -5.11 9.95
CA ALA A 13 7.40 -6.37 9.93
C ALA A 13 6.92 -6.73 8.51
N CYS A 14 6.37 -5.78 7.73
CA CYS A 14 6.01 -6.00 6.33
C CYS A 14 7.25 -6.38 5.49
N ARG A 15 8.34 -5.62 5.62
CA ARG A 15 9.60 -5.91 4.93
C ARG A 15 10.10 -7.32 5.25
N ALA A 16 10.12 -7.71 6.52
CA ALA A 16 10.58 -9.04 6.93
C ALA A 16 9.75 -10.16 6.29
N ARG A 17 8.42 -10.03 6.24
CA ARG A 17 7.53 -11.00 5.59
C ARG A 17 7.78 -11.07 4.08
N ILE A 18 7.99 -9.91 3.42
CA ILE A 18 8.33 -9.87 1.99
C ILE A 18 9.66 -10.56 1.74
N VAL A 19 10.70 -10.23 2.51
CA VAL A 19 12.05 -10.82 2.36
C VAL A 19 12.01 -12.34 2.58
N GLU A 20 11.33 -12.81 3.62
CA GLU A 20 11.18 -14.25 3.90
C GLU A 20 10.47 -14.97 2.74
N ARG A 21 9.36 -14.41 2.26
CA ARG A 21 8.57 -14.98 1.17
C ARG A 21 9.36 -15.04 -0.14
N LEU A 22 9.95 -13.93 -0.54
CA LEU A 22 10.63 -13.82 -1.82
C LEU A 22 11.99 -14.55 -1.83
N GLY A 23 12.63 -14.69 -0.67
CA GLY A 23 13.88 -15.42 -0.52
C GLY A 23 13.79 -16.92 -0.84
N THR A 24 12.58 -17.46 -0.97
CA THR A 24 12.33 -18.85 -1.32
C THR A 24 11.90 -19.06 -2.78
N LEU A 25 11.80 -17.99 -3.56
CA LEU A 25 11.33 -18.06 -4.95
C LEU A 25 12.43 -18.50 -5.91
N ASP A 26 12.04 -19.30 -6.90
CA ASP A 26 12.85 -19.56 -8.08
C ASP A 26 12.98 -18.30 -8.96
N ASP A 27 14.05 -18.21 -9.74
CA ASP A 27 14.37 -17.03 -10.57
C ASP A 27 13.24 -16.64 -11.53
N ASP A 28 12.53 -17.59 -12.10
CA ASP A 28 11.42 -17.33 -13.02
C ASP A 28 10.26 -16.61 -12.33
N ARG A 29 10.06 -16.86 -11.04
CA ARG A 29 8.99 -16.22 -10.24
C ARG A 29 9.25 -14.73 -10.01
N TRP A 30 10.50 -14.30 -10.05
CA TRP A 30 10.87 -12.89 -9.94
C TRP A 30 10.49 -12.06 -11.17
N ARG A 31 10.22 -12.73 -12.30
CA ARG A 31 9.77 -12.11 -13.56
C ARG A 31 8.26 -12.14 -13.76
N VAL A 32 7.51 -12.61 -12.76
CA VAL A 32 6.05 -12.59 -12.81
C VAL A 32 5.57 -11.14 -12.81
N PRO A 33 4.75 -10.72 -13.81
CA PRO A 33 4.16 -9.38 -13.83
C PRO A 33 3.29 -9.13 -12.59
N VAL A 34 3.33 -7.91 -12.07
CA VAL A 34 2.50 -7.47 -10.94
C VAL A 34 1.33 -6.64 -11.48
N PRO A 35 0.11 -7.17 -11.55
CA PRO A 35 -1.02 -6.49 -12.20
C PRO A 35 -1.35 -5.12 -11.58
N ALA A 36 -1.13 -4.97 -10.27
CA ALA A 36 -1.35 -3.73 -9.53
C ALA A 36 -0.30 -2.64 -9.83
N CYS A 37 0.81 -2.99 -10.49
CA CYS A 37 1.91 -2.10 -10.84
C CYS A 37 2.22 -2.24 -12.34
N PRO A 38 1.45 -1.62 -13.24
CA PRO A 38 1.59 -1.80 -14.68
C PRO A 38 3.03 -1.57 -15.16
N GLY A 39 3.55 -2.52 -15.93
CA GLY A 39 4.91 -2.49 -16.45
C GLY A 39 5.99 -3.02 -15.51
N TRP A 40 5.64 -3.44 -14.30
CA TRP A 40 6.57 -4.00 -13.31
C TRP A 40 6.37 -5.51 -13.12
N ASP A 41 7.47 -6.19 -12.88
CA ASP A 41 7.52 -7.54 -12.34
C ASP A 41 7.82 -7.51 -10.82
N VAL A 42 7.87 -8.67 -10.19
CA VAL A 42 8.19 -8.82 -8.76
C VAL A 42 9.53 -8.14 -8.42
N GLN A 43 10.55 -8.30 -9.28
CA GLN A 43 11.86 -7.68 -9.07
C GLN A 43 11.79 -6.15 -9.10
N ALA A 44 11.03 -5.57 -10.02
CA ALA A 44 10.87 -4.13 -10.14
C ALA A 44 10.19 -3.53 -8.91
N VAL A 45 9.17 -4.20 -8.34
CA VAL A 45 8.53 -3.77 -7.09
C VAL A 45 9.54 -3.76 -5.93
N VAL A 46 10.37 -4.79 -5.80
CA VAL A 46 11.39 -4.83 -4.74
C VAL A 46 12.46 -3.76 -4.98
N ALA A 47 12.87 -3.55 -6.23
CA ALA A 47 13.82 -2.51 -6.62
C ALA A 47 13.31 -1.11 -6.22
N HIS A 48 12.02 -0.83 -6.45
CA HIS A 48 11.37 0.39 -5.98
C HIS A 48 11.44 0.53 -4.46
N LEU A 49 11.04 -0.49 -3.70
CA LEU A 49 11.06 -0.45 -2.24
C LEU A 49 12.47 -0.22 -1.66
N VAL A 50 13.50 -0.80 -2.28
CA VAL A 50 14.91 -0.53 -1.94
C VAL A 50 15.27 0.92 -2.28
N GLY A 51 14.89 1.37 -3.47
CA GLY A 51 15.16 2.71 -3.96
C GLY A 51 14.58 3.81 -3.07
N VAL A 52 13.34 3.66 -2.61
CA VAL A 52 12.69 4.57 -1.64
C VAL A 52 13.52 4.74 -0.37
N VAL A 53 14.05 3.64 0.18
CA VAL A 53 14.89 3.67 1.37
C VAL A 53 16.20 4.40 1.11
N GLU A 54 16.83 4.14 -0.04
CA GLU A 54 18.09 4.78 -0.45
C GLU A 54 17.90 6.28 -0.72
N ASP A 55 16.84 6.67 -1.42
CA ASP A 55 16.52 8.07 -1.70
C ASP A 55 16.22 8.84 -0.41
N SER A 56 15.55 8.19 0.55
CA SER A 56 15.38 8.75 1.90
C SER A 56 16.71 8.99 2.60
N ALA A 57 17.63 8.03 2.55
CA ALA A 57 18.96 8.14 3.16
C ALA A 57 19.82 9.22 2.49
N ALA A 58 19.64 9.43 1.17
CA ALA A 58 20.28 10.50 0.41
C ALA A 58 19.65 11.89 0.65
N GLY A 59 18.48 11.97 1.31
CA GLY A 59 17.71 13.20 1.48
C GLY A 59 16.99 13.65 0.20
N GLU A 60 16.79 12.75 -0.75
CA GLU A 60 16.14 13.00 -2.05
C GLU A 60 14.63 12.71 -2.02
N LEU A 61 14.14 12.00 -1.00
CA LEU A 61 12.73 11.71 -0.81
C LEU A 61 12.05 12.83 -0.04
N LEU A 62 11.41 13.76 -0.75
CA LEU A 62 10.71 14.93 -0.17
C LEU A 62 9.21 14.71 0.03
N GLY A 63 8.69 13.53 -0.33
CA GLY A 63 7.28 13.15 -0.29
C GLY A 63 7.06 11.79 -0.96
N PRO A 64 5.80 11.42 -1.28
CA PRO A 64 5.55 10.27 -2.13
C PRO A 64 6.29 10.43 -3.46
N PRO A 65 7.05 9.39 -3.93
CA PRO A 65 7.81 9.51 -5.16
C PRO A 65 6.89 9.77 -6.35
N ASP A 66 7.33 10.65 -7.24
CA ASP A 66 6.68 10.86 -8.52
C ASP A 66 7.06 9.74 -9.53
N PRO A 67 6.33 9.60 -10.66
CA PRO A 67 6.64 8.55 -11.64
C PRO A 67 8.07 8.55 -12.17
N SER A 68 8.72 9.72 -12.26
CA SER A 68 10.10 9.82 -12.73
C SER A 68 11.10 9.37 -11.68
N GLN A 69 10.84 9.65 -10.41
CA GLN A 69 11.62 9.16 -9.27
C GLN A 69 11.49 7.65 -9.16
N THR A 70 10.26 7.14 -9.19
CA THR A 70 9.96 5.70 -9.16
C THR A 70 10.66 4.94 -10.28
N ALA A 71 10.68 5.51 -11.51
CA ALA A 71 11.40 4.91 -12.63
C ALA A 71 12.92 4.88 -12.40
N ARG A 72 13.51 5.91 -11.78
CA ARG A 72 14.95 5.91 -11.43
C ARG A 72 15.29 4.89 -10.34
N GLU A 73 14.44 4.73 -9.35
CA GLU A 73 14.60 3.71 -8.28
C GLU A 73 14.67 2.31 -8.89
N VAL A 74 13.73 1.95 -9.78
CA VAL A 74 13.72 0.66 -10.47
C VAL A 74 14.94 0.50 -11.39
N GLU A 75 15.27 1.53 -12.18
CA GLU A 75 16.40 1.49 -13.11
C GLU A 75 17.75 1.30 -12.42
N ARG A 76 17.93 1.91 -11.25
CA ARG A 76 19.15 1.80 -10.42
C ARG A 76 19.50 0.35 -10.10
N HIS A 77 18.48 -0.47 -9.94
CA HIS A 77 18.62 -1.87 -9.52
C HIS A 77 18.29 -2.89 -10.63
N ARG A 78 18.17 -2.44 -11.89
CA ARG A 78 17.80 -3.29 -13.01
C ARG A 78 18.62 -4.58 -13.13
N ASP A 79 19.94 -4.46 -12.94
CA ASP A 79 20.89 -5.56 -13.13
C ASP A 79 21.23 -6.29 -11.83
N ALA A 80 20.60 -5.92 -10.70
CA ALA A 80 20.81 -6.59 -9.44
C ALA A 80 20.17 -7.98 -9.46
N SER A 81 20.85 -8.99 -8.85
CA SER A 81 20.22 -10.28 -8.64
C SER A 81 19.12 -10.17 -7.56
N PRO A 82 18.11 -11.08 -7.59
CA PRO A 82 17.09 -11.16 -6.54
C PRO A 82 17.65 -11.17 -5.13
N SER A 83 18.63 -12.03 -4.87
CA SER A 83 19.26 -12.11 -3.55
C SER A 83 19.95 -10.80 -3.15
N ALA A 84 20.67 -10.16 -4.09
CA ALA A 84 21.35 -8.89 -3.84
C ALA A 84 20.38 -7.77 -3.49
N LEU A 85 19.17 -7.76 -4.09
CA LEU A 85 18.12 -6.80 -3.72
C LEU A 85 17.60 -7.02 -2.30
N LEU A 86 17.32 -8.25 -1.91
CA LEU A 86 16.83 -8.57 -0.57
C LEU A 86 17.90 -8.29 0.51
N ASP A 87 19.16 -8.65 0.22
CA ASP A 87 20.30 -8.35 1.11
C ASP A 87 20.48 -6.84 1.26
N ARG A 88 20.41 -6.09 0.15
CA ARG A 88 20.53 -4.64 0.16
C ARG A 88 19.41 -4.00 0.98
N TRP A 89 18.17 -4.42 0.76
CA TRP A 89 17.04 -3.89 1.53
C TRP A 89 17.20 -4.14 3.03
N THR A 90 17.65 -5.34 3.38
CA THR A 90 17.90 -5.71 4.78
C THR A 90 19.01 -4.86 5.42
N GLU A 91 20.05 -4.51 4.65
CA GLU A 91 21.15 -3.67 5.09
C GLU A 91 20.74 -2.22 5.32
N VAL A 92 19.96 -1.63 4.36
CA VAL A 92 19.72 -0.18 4.36
C VAL A 92 18.46 0.24 5.12
N ALA A 93 17.52 -0.69 5.38
CA ALA A 93 16.23 -0.36 5.98
C ALA A 93 16.27 0.07 7.46
N PRO A 94 17.14 -0.46 8.37
CA PRO A 94 17.05 -0.13 9.79
C PRO A 94 17.14 1.37 10.11
N PRO A 95 18.04 2.18 9.52
CA PRO A 95 18.03 3.63 9.73
C PRO A 95 16.73 4.31 9.23
N PHE A 96 16.20 3.85 8.10
CA PHE A 96 14.93 4.35 7.56
C PHE A 96 13.76 4.04 8.51
N GLU A 97 13.66 2.83 9.02
CA GLU A 97 12.64 2.41 10.00
C GLU A 97 12.67 3.29 11.26
N ALA A 98 13.87 3.66 11.72
CA ALA A 98 14.03 4.59 12.84
C ALA A 98 13.51 6.00 12.52
N VAL A 99 13.80 6.51 11.32
CA VAL A 99 13.30 7.81 10.84
C VAL A 99 11.77 7.76 10.68
N VAL A 100 11.23 6.72 10.06
CA VAL A 100 9.78 6.50 9.88
C VAL A 100 9.06 6.50 11.23
N SER A 101 9.62 5.84 12.25
CA SER A 101 9.07 5.85 13.61
C SER A 101 9.12 7.23 14.25
N SER A 102 10.28 7.89 14.23
CA SER A 102 10.50 9.16 14.92
C SER A 102 9.66 10.29 14.35
N ALA A 103 9.52 10.33 13.02
CA ALA A 103 8.74 11.33 12.29
C ALA A 103 7.28 10.92 12.04
N SER A 104 6.87 9.70 12.44
CA SER A 104 5.54 9.15 12.22
C SER A 104 5.11 9.18 10.73
N ILE A 105 5.97 8.67 9.84
CA ILE A 105 5.77 8.70 8.38
C ILE A 105 4.86 7.52 7.96
N TRP A 106 3.56 7.67 8.14
CA TRP A 106 2.55 6.67 7.79
C TRP A 106 2.52 6.28 6.30
N PRO A 107 2.76 7.19 5.34
CA PRO A 107 2.83 6.80 3.92
C PRO A 107 3.82 5.68 3.63
N ALA A 108 4.97 5.63 4.30
CA ALA A 108 5.94 4.55 4.12
C ALA A 108 5.37 3.17 4.50
N PHE A 109 4.58 3.11 5.58
CA PHE A 109 3.90 1.88 5.98
C PHE A 109 2.79 1.48 5.00
N PHE A 110 1.99 2.44 4.54
CA PHE A 110 0.93 2.14 3.56
C PHE A 110 1.50 1.64 2.24
N ASP A 111 2.64 2.17 1.83
CA ASP A 111 3.34 1.79 0.61
C ASP A 111 3.84 0.34 0.69
N VAL A 112 4.66 0.02 1.70
CA VAL A 112 5.20 -1.34 1.85
C VAL A 112 4.10 -2.38 2.06
N LEU A 113 3.05 -2.08 2.83
CA LEU A 113 1.91 -2.97 3.03
C LEU A 113 1.13 -3.18 1.72
N SER A 114 0.92 -2.11 0.94
CA SER A 114 0.25 -2.22 -0.36
C SER A 114 1.02 -3.12 -1.31
N HIS A 115 2.33 -2.94 -1.40
CA HIS A 115 3.19 -3.76 -2.24
C HIS A 115 3.36 -5.20 -1.72
N GLU A 116 3.28 -5.45 -0.41
CA GLU A 116 3.19 -6.81 0.12
C GLU A 116 1.99 -7.57 -0.49
N HIS A 117 0.82 -6.92 -0.52
CA HIS A 117 -0.37 -7.52 -1.13
C HIS A 117 -0.28 -7.60 -2.65
N ASP A 118 0.31 -6.60 -3.32
CA ASP A 118 0.54 -6.63 -4.76
C ASP A 118 1.41 -7.83 -5.17
N LEU A 119 2.49 -8.08 -4.42
CA LEU A 119 3.39 -9.22 -4.61
C LEU A 119 2.70 -10.56 -4.33
N CYS A 120 1.97 -10.67 -3.21
CA CYS A 120 1.20 -11.88 -2.91
C CYS A 120 0.21 -12.20 -4.03
N SER A 121 -0.57 -11.21 -4.48
CA SER A 121 -1.54 -11.39 -5.56
C SER A 121 -0.89 -11.83 -6.86
N ALA A 122 0.23 -11.20 -7.26
CA ALA A 122 0.98 -11.59 -8.46
C ALA A 122 1.49 -13.05 -8.40
N LEU A 123 1.83 -13.51 -7.20
CA LEU A 123 2.29 -14.88 -6.97
C LEU A 123 1.14 -15.90 -6.78
N GLY A 124 -0.13 -15.44 -6.85
CA GLY A 124 -1.31 -16.30 -6.64
C GLY A 124 -1.54 -16.69 -5.18
N GLU A 125 -1.07 -15.87 -4.25
CA GLU A 125 -1.12 -16.11 -2.81
C GLU A 125 -1.98 -15.07 -2.10
N VAL A 126 -2.58 -15.46 -0.97
CA VAL A 126 -3.29 -14.53 -0.08
C VAL A 126 -2.27 -13.79 0.79
N GLY A 127 -2.31 -12.46 0.74
CA GLY A 127 -1.54 -11.62 1.65
C GLY A 127 -2.11 -11.65 3.09
N PRO A 128 -1.33 -11.21 4.10
CA PRO A 128 -1.78 -11.21 5.48
C PRO A 128 -3.03 -10.32 5.66
N ARG A 129 -4.04 -10.86 6.36
CA ARG A 129 -5.27 -10.14 6.73
C ARG A 129 -5.27 -10.03 8.26
N GLY A 130 -5.23 -8.85 8.83
CA GLY A 130 -5.23 -8.67 10.28
C GLY A 130 -4.97 -7.22 10.69
N ASP A 131 -4.47 -7.03 11.90
CA ASP A 131 -4.33 -5.72 12.57
C ASP A 131 -3.63 -4.65 11.74
N ASP A 132 -2.64 -5.02 10.91
CA ASP A 132 -1.91 -4.11 10.03
C ASP A 132 -2.83 -3.52 8.95
N VAL A 133 -3.66 -4.36 8.33
CA VAL A 133 -4.63 -3.95 7.31
C VAL A 133 -5.76 -3.13 7.95
N ASP A 134 -6.26 -3.54 9.10
CA ASP A 134 -7.32 -2.83 9.83
C ASP A 134 -6.86 -1.42 10.23
N LEU A 135 -5.62 -1.32 10.72
CA LEU A 135 -5.01 -0.04 11.07
C LEU A 135 -4.82 0.84 9.83
N ALA A 136 -4.29 0.30 8.74
CA ALA A 136 -4.09 1.02 7.49
C ALA A 136 -5.43 1.54 6.93
N ALA A 137 -6.45 0.67 6.84
CA ALA A 137 -7.79 1.04 6.40
C ALA A 137 -8.37 2.17 7.26
N LYS A 138 -8.29 2.05 8.59
CA LYS A 138 -8.77 3.05 9.53
C LYS A 138 -8.11 4.43 9.31
N LEU A 139 -6.80 4.46 9.17
CA LEU A 139 -6.06 5.71 8.98
C LEU A 139 -6.33 6.33 7.62
N LEU A 140 -6.38 5.51 6.57
CA LEU A 140 -6.65 5.96 5.20
C LEU A 140 -8.09 6.45 5.03
N VAL A 141 -9.09 5.77 5.62
CA VAL A 141 -10.49 6.21 5.62
C VAL A 141 -10.62 7.51 6.40
N ARG A 142 -9.98 7.63 7.56
CA ARG A 142 -9.98 8.87 8.35
C ARG A 142 -9.49 10.09 7.55
N GLY A 143 -8.54 9.90 6.64
CA GLY A 143 -7.97 10.95 5.80
C GLY A 143 -8.84 11.37 4.60
N VAL A 144 -9.98 10.72 4.36
CA VAL A 144 -10.89 11.08 3.26
C VAL A 144 -11.54 12.44 3.54
N GLN A 145 -11.52 13.30 2.53
CA GLN A 145 -12.14 14.63 2.59
C GLN A 145 -13.26 14.71 1.56
N LEU A 146 -14.50 14.64 2.02
CA LEU A 146 -15.71 14.87 1.23
C LEU A 146 -16.50 16.03 1.87
N ASP A 147 -17.55 16.48 1.20
CA ASP A 147 -18.52 17.45 1.74
C ASP A 147 -19.45 16.85 2.79
N ARG A 148 -19.36 15.53 3.02
CA ARG A 148 -20.10 14.73 3.99
C ARG A 148 -19.20 13.67 4.62
N PRO A 149 -19.53 13.10 5.79
CA PRO A 149 -18.75 12.00 6.36
C PRO A 149 -18.80 10.76 5.48
N LEU A 150 -17.67 10.04 5.36
CA LEU A 150 -17.62 8.67 4.85
C LEU A 150 -17.60 7.71 6.04
N HIS A 151 -18.54 6.79 6.08
CA HIS A 151 -18.55 5.66 7.01
C HIS A 151 -18.27 4.38 6.24
N VAL A 152 -17.25 3.63 6.64
CA VAL A 152 -16.99 2.29 6.12
C VAL A 152 -17.34 1.27 7.20
N ASP A 153 -18.44 0.55 6.99
CA ASP A 153 -18.89 -0.54 7.86
C ASP A 153 -18.19 -1.83 7.42
N THR A 154 -17.29 -2.33 8.27
CA THR A 154 -16.52 -3.56 8.00
C THR A 154 -17.19 -4.80 8.57
N GLY A 155 -18.35 -4.66 9.21
CA GLY A 155 -19.00 -5.71 10.00
C GLY A 155 -18.49 -5.78 11.43
N ASP A 156 -17.19 -5.63 11.64
CA ASP A 156 -16.56 -5.65 12.99
C ASP A 156 -16.42 -4.24 13.58
N ALA A 157 -16.35 -3.22 12.73
CA ALA A 157 -16.17 -1.82 13.11
C ALA A 157 -16.74 -0.86 12.06
N VAL A 158 -16.98 0.38 12.47
CA VAL A 158 -17.28 1.49 11.55
C VAL A 158 -16.07 2.43 11.51
N LEU A 159 -15.42 2.52 10.35
CA LEU A 159 -14.34 3.46 10.10
C LEU A 159 -14.95 4.78 9.61
N VAL A 160 -14.50 5.91 10.17
CA VAL A 160 -15.12 7.22 9.93
C VAL A 160 -14.08 8.21 9.41
N SER A 161 -14.41 8.91 8.32
CA SER A 161 -13.62 10.04 7.82
C SER A 161 -13.77 11.28 8.72
N THR A 162 -12.84 12.22 8.57
CA THR A 162 -12.89 13.50 9.30
C THR A 162 -13.47 14.65 8.47
N GLY A 163 -13.89 14.37 7.24
CA GLY A 163 -14.44 15.40 6.32
C GLY A 163 -15.95 15.54 6.44
N GLY A 164 -16.44 16.75 6.14
CA GLY A 164 -17.85 17.08 5.94
C GLY A 164 -18.78 16.95 7.16
N ASP A 165 -19.99 17.45 6.98
CA ASP A 165 -21.08 17.37 7.96
C ASP A 165 -22.35 16.81 7.28
N GLY A 166 -23.29 16.27 8.05
CA GLY A 166 -24.59 15.77 7.57
C GLY A 166 -24.70 14.25 7.51
N GLU A 167 -25.62 13.75 6.68
CA GLU A 167 -25.83 12.31 6.53
C GLU A 167 -24.62 11.65 5.86
N PRO A 168 -24.07 10.56 6.46
CA PRO A 168 -22.88 9.92 5.93
C PRO A 168 -23.15 9.18 4.62
N LEU A 169 -22.17 9.20 3.71
CA LEU A 169 -22.05 8.20 2.66
C LEU A 169 -21.55 6.90 3.31
N VAL A 170 -22.31 5.80 3.17
CA VAL A 170 -21.95 4.53 3.81
C VAL A 170 -21.49 3.52 2.76
N LEU A 171 -20.31 2.94 2.99
CA LEU A 171 -19.78 1.78 2.27
C LEU A 171 -19.78 0.57 3.20
N ARG A 172 -20.38 -0.56 2.77
CA ARG A 172 -20.27 -1.85 3.48
C ARG A 172 -19.27 -2.72 2.75
N THR A 173 -18.12 -2.95 3.40
CA THR A 173 -17.04 -3.76 2.81
C THR A 173 -16.03 -4.17 3.89
N SER A 174 -15.11 -5.08 3.58
CA SER A 174 -14.05 -5.43 4.51
C SER A 174 -13.02 -4.31 4.67
N ALA A 175 -12.27 -4.32 5.79
CA ALA A 175 -11.14 -3.41 5.98
C ALA A 175 -10.10 -3.56 4.86
N PHE A 176 -9.87 -4.78 4.38
CA PHE A 176 -8.98 -5.03 3.26
C PHE A 176 -9.45 -4.33 1.97
N GLU A 177 -10.71 -4.47 1.60
CA GLU A 177 -11.25 -3.81 0.42
C GLU A 177 -11.18 -2.28 0.54
N ALA A 178 -11.48 -1.74 1.72
CA ALA A 178 -11.33 -0.31 2.00
C ALA A 178 -9.88 0.16 1.85
N PHE A 179 -8.91 -0.62 2.35
CA PHE A 179 -7.48 -0.36 2.18
C PHE A 179 -7.08 -0.38 0.70
N ARG A 180 -7.45 -1.44 -0.04
CA ARG A 180 -7.11 -1.60 -1.46
C ARG A 180 -7.74 -0.51 -2.33
N LEU A 181 -9.00 -0.14 -2.07
CA LEU A 181 -9.66 1.01 -2.69
C LEU A 181 -8.85 2.27 -2.48
N ARG A 182 -8.55 2.61 -1.23
CA ARG A 182 -7.81 3.82 -0.89
C ARG A 182 -6.45 3.91 -1.56
N MET A 183 -5.74 2.79 -1.67
CA MET A 183 -4.42 2.70 -2.31
C MET A 183 -4.49 2.62 -3.85
N GLY A 184 -5.68 2.78 -4.46
CA GLY A 184 -5.83 2.77 -5.92
C GLY A 184 -5.73 1.37 -6.54
N ARG A 185 -5.97 0.31 -5.76
CA ARG A 185 -5.95 -1.08 -6.23
C ARG A 185 -7.33 -1.62 -6.57
N ARG A 186 -8.26 -0.72 -6.86
CA ARG A 186 -9.58 -1.04 -7.43
C ARG A 186 -9.86 -0.08 -8.57
N SER A 187 -10.45 -0.60 -9.65
CA SER A 187 -10.92 0.22 -10.75
C SER A 187 -12.14 1.05 -10.33
N ARG A 188 -12.47 2.08 -11.11
CA ARG A 188 -13.72 2.83 -10.91
C ARG A 188 -14.95 1.92 -10.97
N ALA A 189 -14.95 0.94 -11.90
CA ALA A 189 -16.06 0.00 -12.04
C ALA A 189 -16.21 -0.88 -10.80
N GLN A 190 -15.11 -1.39 -10.25
CA GLN A 190 -15.13 -2.16 -9.01
C GLN A 190 -15.67 -1.32 -7.85
N VAL A 191 -15.20 -0.07 -7.71
CA VAL A 191 -15.64 0.80 -6.62
C VAL A 191 -17.13 1.15 -6.73
N LEU A 192 -17.62 1.47 -7.93
CA LEU A 192 -19.05 1.75 -8.15
C LEU A 192 -19.95 0.54 -7.89
N ALA A 193 -19.42 -0.68 -8.05
CA ALA A 193 -20.16 -1.93 -7.82
C ALA A 193 -20.16 -2.39 -6.35
N MET A 194 -19.46 -1.70 -5.44
CA MET A 194 -19.48 -2.02 -4.00
C MET A 194 -20.85 -1.68 -3.37
N ASP A 195 -21.08 -2.17 -2.15
CA ASP A 195 -22.34 -1.93 -1.41
C ASP A 195 -22.34 -0.53 -0.76
N TRP A 196 -22.81 0.45 -1.51
CA TRP A 196 -22.98 1.84 -1.08
C TRP A 196 -24.41 2.15 -0.63
N SER A 197 -24.58 3.08 0.30
CA SER A 197 -25.89 3.57 0.70
C SER A 197 -26.60 4.38 -0.40
N GLU A 198 -25.83 4.98 -1.30
CA GLU A 198 -26.27 5.75 -2.46
C GLU A 198 -25.16 5.78 -3.53
N ASP A 199 -25.41 6.33 -4.72
CA ASP A 199 -24.42 6.40 -5.80
C ASP A 199 -23.17 7.21 -5.39
N PRO A 200 -21.97 6.60 -5.32
CA PRO A 200 -20.73 7.28 -4.92
C PRO A 200 -20.09 8.09 -6.06
N ALA A 201 -20.62 8.04 -7.28
CA ALA A 201 -20.01 8.67 -8.44
C ALA A 201 -19.61 10.14 -8.27
N PRO A 202 -20.36 11.00 -7.55
CA PRO A 202 -19.97 12.40 -7.32
C PRO A 202 -18.65 12.56 -6.55
N TRP A 203 -18.25 11.59 -5.72
CA TRP A 203 -17.09 11.64 -4.85
C TRP A 203 -15.96 10.68 -5.23
N ILE A 204 -16.16 9.90 -6.30
CA ILE A 204 -15.29 8.74 -6.60
C ILE A 204 -13.81 9.10 -6.70
N ASP A 205 -13.46 10.25 -7.25
CA ASP A 205 -12.07 10.69 -7.39
C ASP A 205 -11.41 10.99 -6.05
N SER A 206 -12.19 11.41 -5.05
CA SER A 206 -11.70 11.69 -3.69
C SER A 206 -11.51 10.42 -2.85
N LEU A 207 -11.98 9.28 -3.33
CA LEU A 207 -11.85 8.00 -2.64
C LEU A 207 -10.47 7.36 -2.81
N PHE A 208 -9.64 7.82 -3.74
CA PHE A 208 -8.32 7.27 -4.01
C PHE A 208 -7.20 8.20 -3.50
N VAL A 209 -6.08 7.63 -3.06
CA VAL A 209 -4.86 8.40 -2.76
C VAL A 209 -4.08 8.68 -4.06
N PHE A 210 -3.94 7.68 -4.94
CA PHE A 210 -3.14 7.77 -6.17
C PHE A 210 -3.97 7.59 -7.46
N GLY A 211 -5.29 7.71 -7.38
CA GLY A 211 -6.19 7.41 -8.49
C GLY A 211 -6.59 5.92 -8.54
N PRO A 212 -7.58 5.57 -9.38
CA PRO A 212 -8.05 4.19 -9.54
C PRO A 212 -7.07 3.35 -10.36
N ALA A 213 -7.14 2.03 -10.21
CA ALA A 213 -6.50 1.10 -11.14
C ALA A 213 -7.09 1.27 -12.57
N GLU A 214 -6.26 1.07 -13.60
CA GLU A 214 -6.69 1.17 -15.01
C GLU A 214 -7.70 0.08 -15.42
N GLY A 215 -7.62 -1.08 -14.76
CA GLY A 215 -8.52 -2.22 -14.96
C GLY A 215 -8.88 -2.91 -13.66
N ASP A 216 -9.81 -3.86 -13.74
CA ASP A 216 -10.23 -4.62 -12.57
C ASP A 216 -9.08 -5.52 -12.07
N LEU A 217 -8.76 -5.39 -10.79
CA LEU A 217 -7.78 -6.24 -10.12
C LEU A 217 -8.51 -7.30 -9.30
N LEU A 218 -8.21 -8.57 -9.62
CA LEU A 218 -8.73 -9.72 -8.88
C LEU A 218 -7.61 -10.23 -7.96
N GLU A 219 -7.89 -10.23 -6.67
CA GLU A 219 -6.95 -10.70 -5.65
C GLU A 219 -7.53 -11.96 -4.99
N PRO A 220 -6.69 -12.97 -4.67
CA PRO A 220 -7.11 -14.21 -4.04
C PRO A 220 -7.66 -14.02 -2.62
#